data_4818ee3d5d607d01ba0eb0c7a57a2daa
#
_entry.id   4818ee3d5d607d01ba0eb0c7a57a2daa
#
_cell.length_a   1.000
_cell.length_b   1.000
_cell.length_c   1.000
_cell.angle_alpha   90.00
_cell.angle_beta   90.00
_cell.angle_gamma   90.00
#
_symmetry.space_group_name_H-M   'P 1'
#
loop_
_entity.id
_entity.type
_entity.pdbx_description
1 polymer ?
#
loop_
_entity_poly.entity_id
_entity_poly.type
_entity_poly.pdbx_seq_one_letter_code
_entity_poly.pdbx_strand_id
1 'polypeptide(L)'
;MYLNAVVKDPSIEVGDYTIYNDFVSDPLLFERNNVLYHYPINHERLIIGKFCSITCGAKILFNCANHTLKSLSTYTFPLFYEDWDLEKSNVATAWDNKGDIVIGNDVWIGYEAVVMAGVHIGNGAIIAAHAVVTKNVPPYTIVGGVPARPIRKRFDEDTVRK
;
A
#
# COMPACT_ATOMS: atom_id res chain seq x y z
N MET A 1 12.14 -12.90 -7.15
CA MET A 1 13.05 -11.79 -7.54
C MET A 1 13.23 -10.86 -6.36
N TYR A 2 14.44 -10.34 -6.10
CA TYR A 2 14.65 -9.30 -5.09
C TYR A 2 14.11 -7.96 -5.59
N LEU A 3 13.19 -7.40 -4.81
CA LEU A 3 12.41 -6.24 -5.24
C LEU A 3 13.25 -4.95 -5.29
N ASN A 4 14.22 -4.78 -4.39
CA ASN A 4 15.13 -3.63 -4.38
C ASN A 4 16.04 -3.52 -5.61
N ALA A 5 16.19 -4.60 -6.39
CA ALA A 5 16.94 -4.57 -7.64
C ALA A 5 16.12 -4.00 -8.83
N VAL A 6 14.82 -3.86 -8.66
CA VAL A 6 13.88 -3.51 -9.74
C VAL A 6 13.31 -2.12 -9.56
N VAL A 7 13.01 -1.76 -8.31
CA VAL A 7 12.43 -0.45 -7.95
C VAL A 7 13.43 0.67 -8.25
N LYS A 8 12.94 1.70 -8.94
CA LYS A 8 13.74 2.88 -9.37
C LYS A 8 13.19 4.20 -8.84
N ASP A 9 11.90 4.23 -8.49
CA ASP A 9 11.26 5.44 -7.98
C ASP A 9 11.85 5.79 -6.60
N PRO A 10 12.44 6.99 -6.42
CA PRO A 10 13.09 7.38 -5.17
C PRO A 10 12.13 7.53 -3.98
N SER A 11 10.82 7.60 -4.23
CA SER A 11 9.79 7.61 -3.19
C SER A 11 9.39 6.21 -2.72
N ILE A 12 9.95 5.15 -3.33
CA ILE A 12 9.74 3.76 -2.95
C ILE A 12 11.04 3.20 -2.35
N GLU A 13 11.03 2.90 -1.07
CA GLU A 13 12.14 2.27 -0.37
C GLU A 13 11.84 0.80 -0.13
N VAL A 14 12.80 -0.06 -0.47
CA VAL A 14 12.68 -1.51 -0.26
C VAL A 14 13.90 -2.03 0.47
N GLY A 15 13.67 -2.68 1.60
CA GLY A 15 14.72 -3.32 2.40
C GLY A 15 15.28 -4.58 1.74
N ASP A 16 16.48 -4.98 2.22
CA ASP A 16 17.21 -6.12 1.70
C ASP A 16 16.39 -7.43 1.83
N TYR A 17 16.61 -8.35 0.90
CA TYR A 17 16.03 -9.69 0.87
C TYR A 17 14.49 -9.73 0.75
N THR A 18 13.85 -8.58 0.49
CA THR A 18 12.42 -8.55 0.17
C THR A 18 12.21 -9.04 -1.25
N ILE A 19 11.32 -10.02 -1.39
CA ILE A 19 11.03 -10.69 -2.66
C ILE A 19 9.63 -10.36 -3.18
N TYR A 20 9.54 -10.28 -4.50
CA TYR A 20 8.28 -10.25 -5.23
C TYR A 20 8.23 -11.43 -6.21
N ASN A 21 7.15 -12.19 -6.17
CA ASN A 21 6.91 -13.31 -7.07
C ASN A 21 5.61 -13.07 -7.84
N ASP A 22 5.72 -12.94 -9.15
CA ASP A 22 4.58 -12.89 -10.07
C ASP A 22 4.86 -13.82 -11.25
N PHE A 23 3.88 -14.65 -11.58
CA PHE A 23 3.92 -15.59 -12.70
C PHE A 23 2.75 -15.37 -13.68
N VAL A 24 1.99 -14.28 -13.46
CA VAL A 24 0.92 -13.82 -14.36
C VAL A 24 1.37 -12.59 -15.11
N SER A 25 2.05 -11.67 -14.43
CA SER A 25 2.58 -10.44 -15.00
C SER A 25 4.11 -10.41 -14.92
N ASP A 26 4.74 -9.56 -15.73
CA ASP A 26 6.18 -9.34 -15.65
C ASP A 26 6.55 -8.71 -14.29
N PRO A 27 7.29 -9.39 -13.42
CA PRO A 27 7.66 -8.87 -12.11
C PRO A 27 8.59 -7.65 -12.18
N LEU A 28 9.28 -7.41 -13.30
CA LEU A 28 10.08 -6.20 -13.51
C LEU A 28 9.23 -4.93 -13.58
N LEU A 29 7.93 -5.07 -13.78
CA LEU A 29 6.97 -3.97 -13.86
C LEU A 29 6.24 -3.73 -12.54
N PHE A 30 6.83 -4.10 -11.39
CA PHE A 30 6.22 -3.96 -10.07
C PHE A 30 5.67 -2.56 -9.81
N GLU A 31 6.44 -1.51 -10.06
CA GLU A 31 6.00 -0.13 -9.85
C GLU A 31 4.73 0.19 -10.65
N ARG A 32 4.68 -0.26 -11.90
CA ARG A 32 3.53 -0.05 -12.78
C ARG A 32 2.32 -0.90 -12.42
N ASN A 33 2.55 -2.18 -12.10
CA ASN A 33 1.48 -3.17 -11.99
C ASN A 33 0.91 -3.26 -10.58
N ASN A 34 1.70 -2.90 -9.56
CA ASN A 34 1.36 -3.15 -8.16
C ASN A 34 1.22 -1.86 -7.34
N VAL A 35 1.98 -0.78 -7.69
CA VAL A 35 1.93 0.51 -7.01
C VAL A 35 1.04 1.45 -7.80
N LEU A 36 -0.19 1.65 -7.34
CA LEU A 36 -1.25 2.30 -8.10
C LEU A 36 -1.64 3.65 -7.49
N TYR A 37 -1.96 4.62 -8.36
CA TYR A 37 -2.36 5.96 -7.96
C TYR A 37 -1.32 6.73 -7.13
N HIS A 38 -0.05 6.39 -7.34
CA HIS A 38 1.10 7.03 -6.71
C HIS A 38 1.61 8.16 -7.60
N TYR A 39 1.39 9.39 -7.19
CA TYR A 39 1.78 10.59 -7.95
C TYR A 39 2.57 11.55 -7.08
N PRO A 40 3.60 12.23 -7.63
CA PRO A 40 4.51 13.09 -6.88
C PRO A 40 3.83 14.23 -6.11
N ILE A 41 2.64 14.65 -6.53
CA ILE A 41 1.90 15.77 -5.94
C ILE A 41 1.60 15.60 -4.45
N ASN A 42 1.52 14.36 -3.96
CA ASN A 42 1.21 14.08 -2.55
C ASN A 42 2.45 13.96 -1.67
N HIS A 43 3.64 13.84 -2.27
CA HIS A 43 4.91 13.57 -1.57
C HIS A 43 4.86 12.33 -0.66
N GLU A 44 3.93 11.41 -0.91
CA GLU A 44 3.76 10.18 -0.15
C GLU A 44 4.76 9.11 -0.58
N ARG A 45 5.14 8.26 0.35
CA ARG A 45 6.19 7.25 0.17
C ARG A 45 5.62 5.85 0.40
N LEU A 46 6.23 4.88 -0.28
CA LEU A 46 6.11 3.47 0.02
C LEU A 46 7.39 2.98 0.69
N ILE A 47 7.27 2.52 1.93
CA ILE A 47 8.41 1.99 2.68
C ILE A 47 8.14 0.52 2.97
N ILE A 48 8.98 -0.36 2.42
CA ILE A 48 8.90 -1.81 2.61
C ILE A 48 10.16 -2.27 3.34
N GLY A 49 9.99 -2.94 4.45
CA GLY A 49 11.08 -3.47 5.26
C GLY A 49 11.84 -4.62 4.59
N LYS A 50 12.68 -5.28 5.38
CA LYS A 50 13.52 -6.42 4.97
C LYS A 50 12.75 -7.74 5.08
N PHE A 51 13.19 -8.74 4.29
CA PHE A 51 12.70 -10.12 4.36
C PHE A 51 11.19 -10.29 4.09
N CYS A 52 10.56 -9.30 3.45
CA CYS A 52 9.16 -9.42 3.08
C CYS A 52 8.96 -10.36 1.90
N SER A 53 7.80 -11.01 1.85
CA SER A 53 7.34 -11.82 0.72
C SER A 53 6.07 -11.22 0.16
N ILE A 54 6.14 -10.66 -1.04
CA ILE A 54 4.99 -10.10 -1.75
C ILE A 54 4.63 -11.04 -2.89
N THR A 55 3.39 -11.49 -2.93
CA THR A 55 2.95 -12.48 -3.91
C THR A 55 2.21 -11.85 -5.07
N CYS A 56 2.00 -12.67 -6.09
CA CYS A 56 1.37 -12.35 -7.36
C CYS A 56 0.08 -11.54 -7.17
N GLY A 57 -0.06 -10.48 -7.94
CA GLY A 57 -1.26 -9.65 -8.01
C GLY A 57 -1.52 -8.72 -6.82
N ALA A 58 -0.67 -8.72 -5.79
CA ALA A 58 -0.82 -7.78 -4.66
C ALA A 58 -0.83 -6.33 -5.15
N LYS A 59 -1.71 -5.49 -4.61
CA LYS A 59 -1.87 -4.08 -4.98
C LYS A 59 -1.64 -3.16 -3.80
N ILE A 60 -0.98 -2.04 -4.06
CA ILE A 60 -0.72 -0.98 -3.10
C ILE A 60 -1.34 0.29 -3.68
N LEU A 61 -2.43 0.76 -3.07
CA LEU A 61 -3.20 1.89 -3.57
C LEU A 61 -2.92 3.13 -2.75
N PHE A 62 -2.43 4.17 -3.41
CA PHE A 62 -2.15 5.47 -2.81
C PHE A 62 -3.35 6.41 -2.80
N ASN A 63 -3.15 7.60 -2.24
CA ASN A 63 -4.24 8.51 -1.93
C ASN A 63 -5.04 8.98 -3.14
N CYS A 64 -4.43 9.10 -4.31
CA CYS A 64 -5.16 9.48 -5.53
C CYS A 64 -6.16 8.41 -6.02
N ALA A 65 -6.22 7.22 -5.37
CA ALA A 65 -7.29 6.26 -5.56
C ALA A 65 -8.58 6.62 -4.79
N ASN A 66 -8.52 7.62 -3.91
CA ASN A 66 -9.65 8.06 -3.10
C ASN A 66 -10.22 9.37 -3.66
N HIS A 67 -11.47 9.66 -3.28
CA HIS A 67 -12.06 10.97 -3.45
C HIS A 67 -12.26 11.62 -2.07
N THR A 68 -12.18 12.95 -1.98
CA THR A 68 -12.45 13.62 -0.72
C THR A 68 -13.90 13.43 -0.30
N LEU A 69 -14.10 13.15 1.00
CA LEU A 69 -15.44 13.06 1.59
C LEU A 69 -15.91 14.42 2.14
N LYS A 70 -15.10 15.47 2.03
CA LYS A 70 -15.43 16.83 2.49
C LYS A 70 -16.18 17.64 1.43
N SER A 71 -16.19 17.17 0.19
CA SER A 71 -16.93 17.81 -0.91
C SER A 71 -18.40 17.34 -0.91
N LEU A 72 -19.31 18.23 -1.36
CA LEU A 72 -20.69 17.89 -1.60
C LEU A 72 -20.90 16.91 -2.76
N SER A 73 -19.92 16.81 -3.66
CA SER A 73 -19.93 15.88 -4.79
C SER A 73 -18.72 14.95 -4.69
N THR A 74 -18.90 13.69 -5.09
CA THR A 74 -17.81 12.74 -5.25
C THR A 74 -17.08 12.87 -6.59
N TYR A 75 -17.57 13.71 -7.49
CA TYR A 75 -16.87 14.00 -8.74
C TYR A 75 -15.63 14.85 -8.49
N THR A 76 -14.54 14.53 -9.16
CA THR A 76 -13.23 15.14 -8.95
C THR A 76 -13.05 16.44 -9.74
N PHE A 77 -13.94 17.40 -9.56
CA PHE A 77 -13.87 18.72 -10.22
C PHE A 77 -12.48 19.34 -10.21
N PRO A 78 -11.71 19.30 -9.09
CA PRO A 78 -10.39 19.91 -9.05
C PRO A 78 -9.38 19.30 -10.01
N LEU A 79 -9.54 18.04 -10.44
CA LEU A 79 -8.66 17.45 -11.47
C LEU A 79 -8.87 18.04 -12.85
N PHE A 80 -10.08 18.52 -13.12
CA PHE A 80 -10.50 19.13 -14.38
C PHE A 80 -10.63 20.65 -14.21
N TYR A 81 -9.68 21.24 -13.51
CA TYR A 81 -9.72 22.65 -13.08
C TYR A 81 -9.92 23.63 -14.24
N GLU A 82 -9.40 23.35 -15.43
CA GLU A 82 -9.56 24.18 -16.63
C GLU A 82 -11.00 24.18 -17.13
N ASP A 83 -11.67 23.02 -17.13
CA ASP A 83 -13.06 22.88 -17.61
C ASP A 83 -14.06 23.58 -16.69
N TRP A 84 -13.70 23.78 -15.43
CA TRP A 84 -14.57 24.32 -14.38
C TRP A 84 -14.13 25.68 -13.84
N ASP A 85 -13.20 26.34 -14.53
CA ASP A 85 -12.64 27.66 -14.13
C ASP A 85 -12.16 27.69 -12.67
N LEU A 86 -11.46 26.63 -12.25
CA LEU A 86 -10.88 26.48 -10.94
C LEU A 86 -9.37 26.75 -10.98
N GLU A 87 -8.80 27.14 -9.86
CA GLU A 87 -7.35 27.27 -9.76
C GLU A 87 -6.65 25.89 -9.71
N LYS A 88 -5.54 25.76 -10.43
CA LYS A 88 -4.70 24.55 -10.45
C LYS A 88 -4.24 24.12 -9.04
N SER A 89 -4.07 25.06 -8.13
CA SER A 89 -3.73 24.79 -6.71
C SER A 89 -4.76 23.91 -6.00
N ASN A 90 -6.00 23.87 -6.51
CA ASN A 90 -7.07 23.06 -5.94
C ASN A 90 -6.95 21.56 -6.27
N VAL A 91 -6.09 21.15 -7.20
CA VAL A 91 -5.95 19.74 -7.62
C VAL A 91 -5.72 18.82 -6.43
N ALA A 92 -4.86 19.22 -5.49
CA ALA A 92 -4.57 18.43 -4.28
C ALA A 92 -5.76 18.30 -3.30
N THR A 93 -6.85 19.02 -3.53
CA THR A 93 -8.08 18.92 -2.72
C THR A 93 -9.06 17.86 -3.23
N ALA A 94 -8.77 17.23 -4.38
CA ALA A 94 -9.64 16.21 -4.97
C ALA A 94 -9.71 14.92 -4.14
N TRP A 95 -8.75 14.70 -3.24
CA TRP A 95 -8.66 13.53 -2.37
C TRP A 95 -8.18 13.89 -0.96
N ASP A 96 -8.41 12.99 -0.01
CA ASP A 96 -7.88 13.12 1.36
C ASP A 96 -6.54 12.40 1.46
N ASN A 97 -5.46 13.13 1.80
CA ASN A 97 -4.13 12.56 1.98
C ASN A 97 -4.05 11.87 3.36
N LYS A 98 -3.76 10.56 3.35
CA LYS A 98 -3.62 9.71 4.55
C LYS A 98 -2.17 9.40 4.91
N GLY A 99 -1.21 9.97 4.15
CA GLY A 99 0.21 9.78 4.35
C GLY A 99 0.78 8.50 3.72
N ASP A 100 1.97 8.16 4.17
CA ASP A 100 2.79 7.07 3.66
C ASP A 100 2.17 5.70 3.90
N ILE A 101 2.54 4.74 3.05
CA ILE A 101 2.29 3.32 3.30
C ILE A 101 3.59 2.70 3.82
N VAL A 102 3.52 2.10 5.00
CA VAL A 102 4.68 1.49 5.66
C VAL A 102 4.43 0.01 5.90
N ILE A 103 5.31 -0.83 5.36
CA ILE A 103 5.31 -2.27 5.53
C ILE A 103 6.56 -2.64 6.31
N GLY A 104 6.39 -3.21 7.50
CA GLY A 104 7.51 -3.59 8.37
C GLY A 104 8.35 -4.73 7.81
N ASN A 105 9.23 -5.28 8.64
CA ASN A 105 10.08 -6.41 8.26
C ASN A 105 9.32 -7.75 8.37
N ASP A 106 9.76 -8.77 7.62
CA ASP A 106 9.20 -10.14 7.68
C ASP A 106 7.67 -10.18 7.46
N VAL A 107 7.15 -9.31 6.60
CA VAL A 107 5.73 -9.27 6.27
C VAL A 107 5.46 -10.17 5.06
N TRP A 108 4.41 -11.00 5.17
CA TRP A 108 3.90 -11.76 4.04
C TRP A 108 2.61 -11.14 3.53
N ILE A 109 2.62 -10.67 2.27
CA ILE A 109 1.44 -10.18 1.56
C ILE A 109 0.96 -11.26 0.61
N GLY A 110 -0.21 -11.81 0.89
CA GLY A 110 -0.83 -12.91 0.15
C GLY A 110 -1.30 -12.52 -1.24
N TYR A 111 -1.65 -13.54 -2.02
CA TYR A 111 -2.11 -13.43 -3.40
C TYR A 111 -3.26 -12.43 -3.55
N GLU A 112 -3.12 -11.49 -4.49
CA GLU A 112 -4.11 -10.45 -4.80
C GLU A 112 -4.62 -9.64 -3.60
N ALA A 113 -3.86 -9.57 -2.52
CA ALA A 113 -4.19 -8.69 -1.41
C ALA A 113 -4.03 -7.22 -1.81
N VAL A 114 -4.84 -6.35 -1.19
CA VAL A 114 -4.83 -4.91 -1.45
C VAL A 114 -4.49 -4.16 -0.17
N VAL A 115 -3.47 -3.30 -0.23
CA VAL A 115 -3.08 -2.39 0.85
C VAL A 115 -3.53 -0.99 0.48
N MET A 116 -4.37 -0.37 1.32
CA MET A 116 -4.92 0.95 1.09
C MET A 116 -4.00 2.06 1.59
N ALA A 117 -4.21 3.27 1.09
CA ALA A 117 -3.46 4.47 1.42
C ALA A 117 -3.35 4.72 2.94
N GLY A 118 -2.16 5.13 3.39
CA GLY A 118 -1.88 5.49 4.78
C GLY A 118 -1.82 4.30 5.76
N VAL A 119 -1.83 3.06 5.27
CA VAL A 119 -1.78 1.87 6.12
C VAL A 119 -0.36 1.56 6.56
N HIS A 120 -0.19 1.28 7.85
CA HIS A 120 1.05 0.75 8.42
C HIS A 120 0.85 -0.71 8.82
N ILE A 121 1.72 -1.59 8.32
CA ILE A 121 1.74 -3.03 8.60
C ILE A 121 2.95 -3.34 9.48
N GLY A 122 2.71 -3.85 10.68
CA GLY A 122 3.76 -4.16 11.65
C GLY A 122 4.62 -5.36 11.24
N ASN A 123 5.81 -5.44 11.83
CA ASN A 123 6.77 -6.53 11.59
C ASN A 123 6.11 -7.91 11.75
N GLY A 124 6.47 -8.84 10.90
CA GLY A 124 6.02 -10.22 10.99
C GLY A 124 4.53 -10.43 10.75
N ALA A 125 3.79 -9.45 10.26
CA ALA A 125 2.37 -9.60 9.95
C ALA A 125 2.15 -10.46 8.70
N ILE A 126 0.98 -11.07 8.62
CA ILE A 126 0.55 -11.84 7.45
C ILE A 126 -0.78 -11.25 6.95
N ILE A 127 -0.79 -10.88 5.68
CA ILE A 127 -1.98 -10.44 4.97
C ILE A 127 -2.48 -11.62 4.14
N ALA A 128 -3.66 -12.14 4.45
CA ALA A 128 -4.22 -13.29 3.73
C ALA A 128 -4.51 -12.95 2.26
N ALA A 129 -4.59 -13.97 1.41
CA ALA A 129 -4.97 -13.80 0.00
C ALA A 129 -6.32 -13.06 -0.11
N HIS A 130 -6.44 -12.19 -1.12
CA HIS A 130 -7.63 -11.37 -1.40
C HIS A 130 -8.08 -10.45 -0.25
N ALA A 131 -7.26 -10.24 0.78
CA ALA A 131 -7.61 -9.32 1.85
C ALA A 131 -7.49 -7.87 1.39
N VAL A 132 -8.40 -7.00 1.84
CA VAL A 132 -8.33 -5.55 1.63
C VAL A 132 -8.01 -4.85 2.95
N VAL A 133 -6.76 -4.43 3.09
CA VAL A 133 -6.23 -3.82 4.32
C VAL A 133 -6.55 -2.34 4.33
N THR A 134 -7.49 -1.94 5.18
CA THR A 134 -7.99 -0.56 5.29
C THR A 134 -7.56 0.15 6.58
N LYS A 135 -6.89 -0.56 7.49
CA LYS A 135 -6.42 -0.07 8.79
C LYS A 135 -5.05 -0.65 9.11
N ASN A 136 -4.33 0.00 10.02
CA ASN A 136 -3.05 -0.49 10.49
C ASN A 136 -3.15 -1.92 11.03
N VAL A 137 -2.12 -2.72 10.74
CA VAL A 137 -2.01 -4.11 11.18
C VAL A 137 -0.93 -4.21 12.26
N PRO A 138 -1.27 -4.66 13.47
CA PRO A 138 -0.28 -4.82 14.52
C PRO A 138 0.77 -5.88 14.17
N PRO A 139 1.98 -5.78 14.76
CA PRO A 139 3.03 -6.78 14.53
C PRO A 139 2.55 -8.22 14.81
N TYR A 140 3.08 -9.17 14.05
CA TYR A 140 2.82 -10.60 14.19
C TYR A 140 1.34 -10.98 14.17
N THR A 141 0.52 -10.19 13.48
CA THR A 141 -0.92 -10.42 13.35
C THR A 141 -1.25 -10.96 11.96
N ILE A 142 -2.08 -11.98 11.91
CA ILE A 142 -2.66 -12.49 10.66
C ILE A 142 -4.00 -11.79 10.47
N VAL A 143 -4.16 -11.12 9.32
CA VAL A 143 -5.42 -10.45 8.94
C VAL A 143 -5.95 -11.01 7.64
N GLY A 144 -7.27 -10.99 7.46
CA GLY A 144 -7.91 -11.45 6.23
C GLY A 144 -9.30 -10.87 6.05
N GLY A 145 -9.85 -11.03 4.84
CA GLY A 145 -11.19 -10.59 4.47
C GLY A 145 -11.27 -9.18 3.88
N VAL A 146 -12.50 -8.76 3.54
CA VAL A 146 -12.84 -7.45 2.94
C VAL A 146 -13.94 -6.79 3.77
N PRO A 147 -13.64 -5.75 4.55
CA PRO A 147 -12.30 -5.26 4.89
C PRO A 147 -11.55 -6.24 5.80
N ALA A 148 -10.21 -6.24 5.73
CA ALA A 148 -9.40 -7.13 6.53
C ALA A 148 -9.60 -6.94 8.03
N ARG A 149 -9.69 -8.07 8.75
CA ARG A 149 -9.83 -8.13 10.20
C ARG A 149 -8.81 -9.09 10.79
N PRO A 150 -8.37 -8.90 12.03
CA PRO A 150 -7.52 -9.84 12.71
C PRO A 150 -8.17 -11.23 12.80
N ILE A 151 -7.42 -12.25 12.39
CA ILE A 151 -7.80 -13.65 12.53
C ILE A 151 -7.20 -14.20 13.81
N ARG A 152 -5.87 -14.02 13.99
CA ARG A 152 -5.12 -14.41 15.19
C ARG A 152 -3.72 -13.79 15.20
N LYS A 153 -3.02 -13.90 16.31
CA LYS A 153 -1.57 -13.67 16.39
C LYS A 153 -0.82 -14.88 15.82
N ARG A 154 0.39 -14.63 15.27
CA ARG A 154 1.31 -15.71 14.85
C ARG A 154 1.86 -16.47 16.04
N PHE A 155 2.20 -15.74 17.09
CA PHE A 155 2.86 -16.24 18.28
C PHE A 155 2.15 -15.73 19.55
N ASP A 156 2.39 -16.38 20.67
CA ASP A 156 2.06 -15.85 21.99
C ASP A 156 2.95 -14.65 22.37
N GLU A 157 2.56 -13.93 23.42
CA GLU A 157 3.27 -12.71 23.83
C GLU A 157 4.69 -13.01 24.33
N ASP A 158 4.93 -14.16 24.94
CA ASP A 158 6.24 -14.55 25.47
C ASP A 158 7.24 -14.84 24.36
N THR A 159 6.76 -15.42 23.26
CA THR A 159 7.56 -15.68 22.05
C THR A 159 7.93 -14.39 21.33
N VAL A 160 7.02 -13.42 21.28
CA VAL A 160 7.26 -12.12 20.61
C VAL A 160 8.28 -11.25 21.35
N ARG A 161 8.45 -11.44 22.67
CA ARG A 161 9.39 -10.66 23.49
C ARG A 161 10.84 -11.16 23.46
N LYS A 162 11.09 -12.34 22.92
CA LYS A 162 12.43 -12.93 22.74
C LYS A 162 13.10 -12.47 21.46
#